data_50ce1d2e90ed0aac6d87688eec0cebad
#
_entry.id   50ce1d2e90ed0aac6d87688eec0cebad
#
_cell.length_a   1.000
_cell.length_b   1.000
_cell.length_c   1.000
_cell.angle_alpha   90.00
_cell.angle_beta   90.00
_cell.angle_gamma   90.00
#
_symmetry.space_group_name_H-M   'P 1'
#
loop_
_entity.id
_entity.type
_entity.pdbx_description
1 polymer ?
#
loop_
_entity_poly.entity_id
_entity_poly.type
_entity_poly.pdbx_seq_one_letter_code
_entity_poly.pdbx_strand_id
1 'polypeptide(L)'
;MSLYKNLFKQTLLYGLATVLPRIISFILNPLFVYYLSDSSKMGEVSVIFAYLVFFNVALSYGMETAFFRFYNTEENKKKVLSTASISLLGSSLGFLIFAFFFRYNLANWTQLKVEYITYTIWILVLDALVIIPFCKLRAEKKPMKYATIKIANVSINVLLNIFFLALLPKIALNTDSVFLKFIYFENYQVEYIFISNFIASLFTLIILIPTYISISWNFNILLWKKMMRYGLPILFAGIAFAINEHFDKILLDWMHVPLSEIGAYSACYKIGMFMVLFRTAFSLGIEPFFFSHANTENAQQTYATITKYFVIFGSFICLFVIVFADLLKFILVPNQNYWTAMEVVPLIVFANFFLGIYTNLSVWYKLIDKTSIGAYISLIGAAITLILNWILIPVLSYYGSAIATIFAYGAMMIISYKWGQNHFPIPYNFQKIFSYLVVTILLSSLSFYIPSLRENYLLKVAVLVIFLYFIYINEKEILGRFIKRKSK
;
A
#
# COMPACT_ATOMS: atom_id res chain seq x y z
N MET A 1 -14.54 -30.22 10.21
CA MET A 1 -14.35 -29.01 11.08
C MET A 1 -12.88 -28.61 11.29
N SER A 2 -11.91 -29.53 11.37
CA SER A 2 -10.48 -29.18 11.59
C SER A 2 -9.79 -28.48 10.42
N LEU A 3 -10.10 -28.84 9.17
CA LEU A 3 -9.48 -28.28 7.96
C LEU A 3 -9.82 -26.79 7.77
N TYR A 4 -11.11 -26.46 7.89
CA TYR A 4 -11.58 -25.06 7.79
C TYR A 4 -11.04 -24.18 8.93
N LYS A 5 -10.93 -24.71 10.15
CA LYS A 5 -10.33 -23.99 11.29
C LYS A 5 -8.84 -23.70 11.07
N ASN A 6 -8.11 -24.66 10.50
CA ASN A 6 -6.69 -24.50 10.17
C ASN A 6 -6.47 -23.52 9.01
N LEU A 7 -7.29 -23.58 7.96
CA LEU A 7 -7.26 -22.63 6.85
C LEU A 7 -7.57 -21.21 7.34
N PHE A 8 -8.60 -21.02 8.15
CA PHE A 8 -8.95 -19.73 8.73
C PHE A 8 -7.81 -19.18 9.60
N LYS A 9 -7.21 -20.01 10.46
CA LYS A 9 -6.06 -19.62 11.29
C LYS A 9 -4.86 -19.20 10.45
N GLN A 10 -4.55 -19.94 9.38
CA GLN A 10 -3.45 -19.59 8.47
C GLN A 10 -3.73 -18.28 7.72
N THR A 11 -4.93 -18.10 7.18
CA THR A 11 -5.35 -16.87 6.49
C THR A 11 -5.27 -15.67 7.42
N LEU A 12 -5.73 -15.81 8.67
CA LEU A 12 -5.66 -14.76 9.69
C LEU A 12 -4.22 -14.41 10.04
N LEU A 13 -3.32 -15.39 10.16
CA LEU A 13 -1.90 -15.14 10.43
C LEU A 13 -1.20 -14.44 9.26
N TYR A 14 -1.44 -14.85 8.02
CA TYR A 14 -0.90 -14.15 6.84
C TYR A 14 -1.50 -12.74 6.70
N GLY A 15 -2.79 -12.59 7.01
CA GLY A 15 -3.46 -11.30 7.04
C GLY A 15 -2.83 -10.36 8.08
N LEU A 16 -2.66 -10.83 9.30
CA LEU A 16 -1.98 -10.08 10.36
C LEU A 16 -0.52 -9.74 9.98
N ALA A 17 0.21 -10.69 9.39
CA ALA A 17 1.56 -10.46 8.90
C ALA A 17 1.65 -9.40 7.78
N THR A 18 0.54 -9.08 7.13
CA THR A 18 0.45 -8.04 6.10
C THR A 18 -0.02 -6.70 6.67
N VAL A 19 -0.97 -6.72 7.59
CA VAL A 19 -1.59 -5.50 8.17
C VAL A 19 -0.72 -4.91 9.28
N LEU A 20 -0.19 -5.72 10.19
CA LEU A 20 0.64 -5.25 11.29
C LEU A 20 1.84 -4.43 10.84
N PRO A 21 2.65 -4.87 9.86
CA PRO A 21 3.74 -4.04 9.34
C PRO A 21 3.27 -2.69 8.81
N ARG A 22 2.10 -2.62 8.17
CA ARG A 22 1.54 -1.35 7.68
C ARG A 22 1.15 -0.41 8.81
N ILE A 23 0.52 -0.93 9.87
CA ILE A 23 0.17 -0.17 11.07
C ILE A 23 1.44 0.33 11.76
N ILE A 24 2.43 -0.54 11.94
CA ILE A 24 3.70 -0.18 12.57
C ILE A 24 4.43 0.88 11.74
N SER A 25 4.50 0.72 10.42
CA SER A 25 5.09 1.73 9.51
C SER A 25 4.34 3.06 9.52
N PHE A 26 3.04 3.05 9.82
CA PHE A 26 2.24 4.25 9.95
C PHE A 26 2.72 5.14 11.10
N ILE A 27 3.25 4.53 12.17
CA ILE A 27 3.83 5.24 13.33
C ILE A 27 5.09 6.05 12.93
N LEU A 28 5.77 5.67 11.83
CA LEU A 28 6.94 6.42 11.36
C LEU A 28 6.60 7.80 10.81
N ASN A 29 5.38 8.02 10.29
CA ASN A 29 5.04 9.31 9.71
C ASN A 29 5.11 10.48 10.71
N PRO A 30 4.47 10.43 11.89
CA PRO A 30 4.62 11.50 12.88
C PRO A 30 6.06 11.66 13.37
N LEU A 31 6.83 10.57 13.47
CA LEU A 31 8.24 10.62 13.80
C LEU A 31 9.03 11.41 12.75
N PHE A 32 8.86 11.08 11.46
CA PHE A 32 9.55 11.76 10.37
C PHE A 32 9.15 13.24 10.30
N VAL A 33 7.86 13.53 10.33
CA VAL A 33 7.35 14.91 10.29
C VAL A 33 7.87 15.76 11.47
N TYR A 34 8.04 15.15 12.65
CA TYR A 34 8.56 15.83 13.83
C TYR A 34 10.06 16.12 13.72
N TYR A 35 10.87 15.12 13.30
CA TYR A 35 12.34 15.26 13.27
C TYR A 35 12.88 15.82 11.95
N LEU A 36 12.15 15.73 10.85
CA LEU A 36 12.44 16.41 9.60
C LEU A 36 11.74 17.79 9.64
N SER A 37 12.35 18.77 10.28
CA SER A 37 11.78 20.12 10.43
C SER A 37 11.56 20.82 9.07
N ASP A 38 12.39 20.50 8.08
CA ASP A 38 12.26 20.95 6.70
C ASP A 38 11.45 19.94 5.88
N SER A 39 10.33 20.40 5.32
CA SER A 39 9.46 19.56 4.48
C SER A 39 10.15 19.06 3.20
N SER A 40 11.19 19.77 2.72
CA SER A 40 12.00 19.32 1.57
C SER A 40 12.67 17.98 1.83
N LYS A 41 13.19 17.74 3.05
CA LYS A 41 13.76 16.46 3.45
C LYS A 41 12.73 15.31 3.39
N MET A 42 11.49 15.59 3.78
CA MET A 42 10.41 14.61 3.66
C MET A 42 10.04 14.37 2.19
N GLY A 43 10.17 15.38 1.33
CA GLY A 43 10.04 15.27 -0.12
C GLY A 43 11.06 14.29 -0.68
N GLU A 44 12.35 14.48 -0.38
CA GLU A 44 13.44 13.55 -0.76
C GLU A 44 13.14 12.11 -0.34
N VAL A 45 12.77 11.91 0.93
CA VAL A 45 12.40 10.59 1.46
C VAL A 45 11.24 9.99 0.69
N SER A 46 10.20 10.77 0.39
CA SER A 46 8.98 10.29 -0.27
C SER A 46 9.20 9.90 -1.72
N VAL A 47 9.99 10.68 -2.46
CA VAL A 47 10.38 10.40 -3.85
C VAL A 47 11.19 9.12 -3.91
N ILE A 48 12.17 8.95 -3.02
CA ILE A 48 13.00 7.74 -2.98
C ILE A 48 12.16 6.50 -2.62
N PHE A 49 11.24 6.60 -1.66
CA PHE A 49 10.34 5.49 -1.36
C PHE A 49 9.42 5.13 -2.54
N ALA A 50 9.00 6.11 -3.33
CA ALA A 50 8.24 5.84 -4.56
C ALA A 50 9.09 5.08 -5.59
N TYR A 51 10.34 5.47 -5.80
CA TYR A 51 11.30 4.69 -6.60
C TYR A 51 11.53 3.29 -6.05
N LEU A 52 11.71 3.14 -4.72
CA LEU A 52 11.86 1.82 -4.09
C LEU A 52 10.69 0.90 -4.41
N VAL A 53 9.45 1.37 -4.28
CA VAL A 53 8.25 0.56 -4.60
C VAL A 53 8.21 0.17 -6.07
N PHE A 54 8.47 1.11 -6.97
CA PHE A 54 8.46 0.86 -8.40
C PHE A 54 9.52 -0.16 -8.83
N PHE A 55 10.77 0.03 -8.40
CA PHE A 55 11.87 -0.87 -8.73
C PHE A 55 11.79 -2.23 -8.03
N ASN A 56 11.20 -2.32 -6.84
CA ASN A 56 10.92 -3.61 -6.20
C ASN A 56 9.99 -4.47 -7.06
N VAL A 57 8.94 -3.87 -7.66
CA VAL A 57 8.08 -4.57 -8.61
C VAL A 57 8.86 -4.99 -9.85
N ALA A 58 9.68 -4.10 -10.41
CA ALA A 58 10.50 -4.40 -11.59
C ALA A 58 11.51 -5.52 -11.33
N LEU A 59 12.21 -5.50 -10.19
CA LEU A 59 13.21 -6.52 -9.80
C LEU A 59 12.59 -7.87 -9.42
N SER A 60 11.32 -7.89 -8.99
CA SER A 60 10.60 -9.14 -8.75
C SER A 60 10.17 -9.82 -10.05
N TYR A 61 9.99 -9.07 -11.12
CA TYR A 61 9.53 -9.44 -12.47
C TYR A 61 8.50 -10.59 -12.52
N GLY A 62 7.59 -10.59 -11.54
CA GLY A 62 6.54 -11.61 -11.42
C GLY A 62 7.01 -12.99 -10.98
N MET A 63 8.29 -13.12 -10.58
CA MET A 63 8.88 -14.39 -10.17
C MET A 63 8.25 -14.94 -8.88
N GLU A 64 7.76 -14.07 -7.99
CA GLU A 64 7.00 -14.49 -6.80
C GLU A 64 5.82 -15.39 -7.17
N THR A 65 4.95 -14.94 -8.04
CA THR A 65 3.74 -15.67 -8.45
C THR A 65 4.09 -16.88 -9.33
N ALA A 66 5.09 -16.73 -10.21
CA ALA A 66 5.60 -17.84 -11.00
C ALA A 66 6.16 -18.95 -10.10
N PHE A 67 6.96 -18.61 -9.08
CA PHE A 67 7.46 -19.57 -8.10
C PHE A 67 6.32 -20.34 -7.43
N PHE A 68 5.30 -19.66 -6.93
CA PHE A 68 4.16 -20.30 -6.28
C PHE A 68 3.47 -21.32 -7.18
N ARG A 69 3.20 -20.95 -8.42
CA ARG A 69 2.57 -21.84 -9.39
C ARG A 69 3.42 -23.08 -9.63
N PHE A 70 4.67 -22.89 -10.07
CA PHE A 70 5.53 -24.00 -10.46
C PHE A 70 5.99 -24.85 -9.26
N TYR A 71 6.14 -24.27 -8.07
CA TYR A 71 6.45 -25.04 -6.86
C TYR A 71 5.33 -26.01 -6.46
N ASN A 72 4.07 -25.72 -6.82
CA ASN A 72 2.95 -26.57 -6.53
C ASN A 72 2.62 -27.54 -7.67
N THR A 73 3.03 -27.27 -8.91
CA THR A 73 2.71 -28.09 -10.09
C THR A 73 3.84 -29.00 -10.59
N GLU A 74 5.10 -28.61 -10.36
CA GLU A 74 6.27 -29.41 -10.76
C GLU A 74 6.60 -30.44 -9.67
N GLU A 75 6.95 -31.66 -10.09
CA GLU A 75 7.35 -32.73 -9.17
C GLU A 75 8.64 -32.40 -8.41
N ASN A 76 9.62 -31.84 -9.11
CA ASN A 76 10.92 -31.48 -8.52
C ASN A 76 10.95 -30.07 -7.96
N LYS A 77 10.44 -29.92 -6.72
CA LYS A 77 10.39 -28.64 -5.99
C LYS A 77 11.80 -28.02 -5.76
N LYS A 78 12.83 -28.83 -5.60
CA LYS A 78 14.22 -28.36 -5.45
C LYS A 78 14.70 -27.65 -6.71
N LYS A 79 14.37 -28.18 -7.89
CA LYS A 79 14.69 -27.59 -9.18
C LYS A 79 14.02 -26.23 -9.38
N VAL A 80 12.73 -26.10 -8.99
CA VAL A 80 12.00 -24.84 -9.03
C VAL A 80 12.65 -23.81 -8.10
N LEU A 81 12.95 -24.21 -6.85
CA LEU A 81 13.59 -23.35 -5.87
C LEU A 81 14.95 -22.85 -6.36
N SER A 82 15.80 -23.77 -6.86
CA SER A 82 17.14 -23.40 -7.36
C SER A 82 17.05 -22.46 -8.56
N THR A 83 16.22 -22.78 -9.55
CA THR A 83 16.07 -21.96 -10.77
C THR A 83 15.58 -20.56 -10.46
N ALA A 84 14.56 -20.41 -9.61
CA ALA A 84 14.01 -19.11 -9.21
C ALA A 84 15.02 -18.30 -8.38
N SER A 85 15.68 -18.94 -7.41
CA SER A 85 16.67 -18.26 -6.54
C SER A 85 17.89 -17.78 -7.34
N ILE A 86 18.43 -18.62 -8.24
CA ILE A 86 19.56 -18.25 -9.10
C ILE A 86 19.16 -17.12 -10.06
N SER A 87 17.93 -17.16 -10.62
CA SER A 87 17.42 -16.10 -11.49
C SER A 87 17.40 -14.75 -10.76
N LEU A 88 16.79 -14.68 -9.56
CA LEU A 88 16.74 -13.43 -8.79
C LEU A 88 18.11 -12.99 -8.30
N LEU A 89 18.95 -13.92 -7.88
CA LEU A 89 20.33 -13.59 -7.49
C LEU A 89 21.09 -12.96 -8.66
N GLY A 90 21.07 -13.59 -9.84
CA GLY A 90 21.75 -13.09 -11.02
C GLY A 90 21.23 -11.73 -11.49
N SER A 91 19.89 -11.56 -11.56
CA SER A 91 19.30 -10.26 -11.95
C SER A 91 19.56 -9.16 -10.92
N SER A 92 19.51 -9.48 -9.61
CA SER A 92 19.80 -8.52 -8.55
C SER A 92 21.27 -8.11 -8.50
N LEU A 93 22.21 -9.04 -8.73
CA LEU A 93 23.64 -8.72 -8.84
C LEU A 93 23.93 -7.92 -10.12
N GLY A 94 23.29 -8.27 -11.25
CA GLY A 94 23.39 -7.48 -12.48
C GLY A 94 22.89 -6.05 -12.28
N PHE A 95 21.75 -5.90 -11.63
CA PHE A 95 21.21 -4.58 -11.24
C PHE A 95 22.17 -3.83 -10.31
N LEU A 96 22.71 -4.50 -9.28
CA LEU A 96 23.67 -3.90 -8.35
C LEU A 96 24.88 -3.32 -9.09
N ILE A 97 25.52 -4.12 -9.95
CA ILE A 97 26.70 -3.69 -10.71
C ILE A 97 26.35 -2.51 -11.61
N PHE A 98 25.26 -2.62 -12.38
CA PHE A 98 24.83 -1.57 -13.28
C PHE A 98 24.47 -0.28 -12.53
N ALA A 99 23.58 -0.34 -11.55
CA ALA A 99 23.12 0.82 -10.82
C ALA A 99 24.23 1.47 -9.99
N PHE A 100 25.16 0.67 -9.42
CA PHE A 100 26.30 1.19 -8.66
C PHE A 100 27.30 1.91 -9.57
N PHE A 101 27.51 1.42 -10.78
CA PHE A 101 28.37 2.08 -11.78
C PHE A 101 27.78 3.43 -12.20
N PHE A 102 26.46 3.50 -12.40
CA PHE A 102 25.76 4.73 -12.83
C PHE A 102 25.21 5.58 -11.67
N ARG A 103 25.58 5.31 -10.40
CA ARG A 103 24.97 5.99 -9.24
C ARG A 103 25.14 7.51 -9.23
N TYR A 104 26.26 8.03 -9.72
CA TYR A 104 26.49 9.48 -9.84
C TYR A 104 25.60 10.10 -10.92
N ASN A 105 25.43 9.41 -12.06
CA ASN A 105 24.53 9.85 -13.11
C ASN A 105 23.07 9.85 -12.64
N LEU A 106 22.67 8.81 -11.90
CA LEU A 106 21.34 8.72 -11.30
C LEU A 106 21.11 9.85 -10.28
N ALA A 107 22.10 10.14 -9.44
CA ALA A 107 22.01 11.25 -8.48
C ALA A 107 21.86 12.61 -9.20
N ASN A 108 22.65 12.85 -10.25
CA ASN A 108 22.54 14.07 -11.04
C ASN A 108 21.19 14.19 -11.78
N TRP A 109 20.65 13.08 -12.28
CA TRP A 109 19.37 13.06 -12.98
C TRP A 109 18.20 13.28 -12.05
N THR A 110 18.23 12.67 -10.86
CA THR A 110 17.16 12.83 -9.87
C THR A 110 17.33 14.03 -8.95
N GLN A 111 18.44 14.78 -9.08
CA GLN A 111 18.82 15.89 -8.19
C GLN A 111 18.88 15.49 -6.69
N LEU A 112 19.07 14.19 -6.42
CA LEU A 112 19.16 13.63 -5.07
C LEU A 112 20.63 13.35 -4.72
N LYS A 113 20.95 13.30 -3.43
CA LYS A 113 22.31 12.97 -2.97
C LYS A 113 22.71 11.55 -3.35
N VAL A 114 23.96 11.38 -3.72
CA VAL A 114 24.54 10.08 -4.15
C VAL A 114 24.47 9.02 -3.04
N GLU A 115 24.52 9.44 -1.79
CA GLU A 115 24.39 8.58 -0.61
C GLU A 115 22.99 7.93 -0.59
N TYR A 116 21.93 8.69 -0.87
CA TYR A 116 20.56 8.18 -0.91
C TYR A 116 20.38 7.14 -2.02
N ILE A 117 20.93 7.43 -3.21
CA ILE A 117 20.93 6.49 -4.34
C ILE A 117 21.68 5.21 -3.97
N THR A 118 22.83 5.33 -3.29
CA THR A 118 23.62 4.19 -2.87
C THR A 118 22.88 3.29 -1.89
N TYR A 119 22.24 3.86 -0.85
CA TYR A 119 21.42 3.08 0.08
C TYR A 119 20.21 2.46 -0.62
N THR A 120 19.56 3.20 -1.54
CA THR A 120 18.43 2.70 -2.32
C THR A 120 18.79 1.48 -3.14
N ILE A 121 19.95 1.49 -3.83
CA ILE A 121 20.44 0.35 -4.62
C ILE A 121 20.62 -0.87 -3.71
N TRP A 122 21.26 -0.72 -2.56
CA TRP A 122 21.47 -1.82 -1.62
C TRP A 122 20.15 -2.36 -1.07
N ILE A 123 19.20 -1.49 -0.68
CA ILE A 123 17.89 -1.90 -0.18
C ILE A 123 17.16 -2.72 -1.24
N LEU A 124 17.12 -2.25 -2.49
CA LEU A 124 16.46 -2.93 -3.60
C LEU A 124 17.03 -4.34 -3.84
N VAL A 125 18.36 -4.48 -3.80
CA VAL A 125 19.01 -5.78 -3.96
C VAL A 125 18.66 -6.72 -2.81
N LEU A 126 18.75 -6.24 -1.56
CA LEU A 126 18.42 -7.03 -0.38
C LEU A 126 16.96 -7.48 -0.40
N ASP A 127 16.04 -6.57 -0.76
CA ASP A 127 14.60 -6.86 -0.84
C ASP A 127 14.28 -7.85 -1.96
N ALA A 128 14.95 -7.77 -3.12
CA ALA A 128 14.79 -8.73 -4.20
C ALA A 128 15.27 -10.13 -3.80
N LEU A 129 16.40 -10.23 -3.08
CA LEU A 129 16.96 -11.51 -2.64
C LEU A 129 16.05 -12.25 -1.64
N VAL A 130 15.26 -11.57 -0.83
CA VAL A 130 14.39 -12.24 0.14
C VAL A 130 13.06 -12.72 -0.44
N ILE A 131 12.71 -12.38 -1.70
CA ILE A 131 11.44 -12.73 -2.34
C ILE A 131 11.23 -14.26 -2.33
N ILE A 132 12.16 -15.04 -2.94
CA ILE A 132 12.00 -16.50 -3.04
C ILE A 132 12.05 -17.20 -1.67
N PRO A 133 12.93 -16.84 -0.74
CA PRO A 133 12.86 -17.36 0.63
C PRO A 133 11.51 -17.16 1.31
N PHE A 134 10.90 -15.97 1.19
CA PHE A 134 9.56 -15.73 1.71
C PHE A 134 8.49 -16.56 0.98
N CYS A 135 8.58 -16.68 -0.33
CA CYS A 135 7.67 -17.53 -1.10
C CYS A 135 7.76 -18.99 -0.68
N LYS A 136 8.97 -19.50 -0.42
CA LYS A 136 9.19 -20.86 0.10
C LYS A 136 8.49 -21.06 1.45
N LEU A 137 8.65 -20.12 2.40
CA LEU A 137 7.99 -20.20 3.70
C LEU A 137 6.45 -20.29 3.57
N ARG A 138 5.88 -19.52 2.63
CA ARG A 138 4.43 -19.56 2.36
C ARG A 138 4.02 -20.86 1.69
N ALA A 139 4.78 -21.34 0.69
CA ALA A 139 4.51 -22.61 -0.01
C ALA A 139 4.63 -23.83 0.92
N GLU A 140 5.56 -23.79 1.88
CA GLU A 140 5.72 -24.82 2.91
C GLU A 140 4.74 -24.67 4.08
N LYS A 141 3.77 -23.73 4.00
CA LYS A 141 2.76 -23.48 5.04
C LYS A 141 3.36 -23.17 6.42
N LYS A 142 4.42 -22.33 6.44
CA LYS A 142 5.09 -21.86 7.68
C LYS A 142 4.69 -20.40 8.02
N PRO A 143 3.39 -20.11 8.30
CA PRO A 143 2.89 -18.74 8.45
C PRO A 143 3.50 -18.01 9.64
N MET A 144 3.77 -18.70 10.76
CA MET A 144 4.38 -18.09 11.95
C MET A 144 5.78 -17.56 11.64
N LYS A 145 6.64 -18.39 11.00
CA LYS A 145 7.99 -17.95 10.64
C LYS A 145 7.97 -16.79 9.67
N TYR A 146 7.08 -16.83 8.67
CA TYR A 146 6.87 -15.73 7.73
C TYR A 146 6.45 -14.44 8.47
N ALA A 147 5.44 -14.52 9.33
CA ALA A 147 4.92 -13.39 10.09
C ALA A 147 5.98 -12.79 11.02
N THR A 148 6.67 -13.64 11.80
CA THR A 148 7.70 -13.20 12.74
C THR A 148 8.82 -12.44 12.03
N ILE A 149 9.32 -12.94 10.88
CA ILE A 149 10.39 -12.26 10.14
C ILE A 149 9.91 -10.92 9.58
N LYS A 150 8.68 -10.86 9.02
CA LYS A 150 8.10 -9.61 8.51
C LYS A 150 7.88 -8.57 9.60
N ILE A 151 7.36 -8.97 10.75
CA ILE A 151 7.16 -8.09 11.90
C ILE A 151 8.50 -7.64 12.46
N ALA A 152 9.48 -8.55 12.60
CA ALA A 152 10.82 -8.20 13.07
C ALA A 152 11.50 -7.18 12.15
N ASN A 153 11.43 -7.34 10.82
CA ASN A 153 11.96 -6.38 9.86
C ASN A 153 11.41 -4.97 10.13
N VAL A 154 10.08 -4.83 10.19
CA VAL A 154 9.47 -3.51 10.39
C VAL A 154 9.74 -2.97 11.80
N SER A 155 9.75 -3.82 12.83
CA SER A 155 10.07 -3.40 14.20
C SER A 155 11.51 -2.89 14.30
N ILE A 156 12.47 -3.58 13.70
CA ILE A 156 13.87 -3.14 13.64
C ILE A 156 13.97 -1.79 12.93
N ASN A 157 13.31 -1.63 11.79
CA ASN A 157 13.28 -0.36 11.06
C ASN A 157 12.75 0.78 11.95
N VAL A 158 11.62 0.57 12.62
CA VAL A 158 11.02 1.58 13.52
C VAL A 158 11.94 1.90 14.69
N LEU A 159 12.47 0.87 15.37
CA LEU A 159 13.36 1.06 16.53
C LEU A 159 14.64 1.80 16.16
N LEU A 160 15.23 1.48 15.00
CA LEU A 160 16.42 2.17 14.50
C LEU A 160 16.10 3.62 14.13
N ASN A 161 14.95 3.90 13.51
CA ASN A 161 14.52 5.28 13.23
C ASN A 161 14.32 6.06 14.53
N ILE A 162 13.69 5.48 15.56
CA ILE A 162 13.57 6.12 16.88
C ILE A 162 14.95 6.36 17.49
N PHE A 163 15.84 5.37 17.42
CA PHE A 163 17.20 5.50 17.93
C PHE A 163 17.96 6.62 17.23
N PHE A 164 18.05 6.59 15.90
CA PHE A 164 18.85 7.56 15.14
C PHE A 164 18.27 8.97 15.15
N LEU A 165 16.95 9.12 15.07
CA LEU A 165 16.32 10.45 14.98
C LEU A 165 16.05 11.07 16.35
N ALA A 166 15.66 10.26 17.37
CA ALA A 166 15.24 10.78 18.65
C ALA A 166 16.30 10.63 19.76
N LEU A 167 16.94 9.48 19.85
CA LEU A 167 17.83 9.16 20.97
C LEU A 167 19.28 9.53 20.69
N LEU A 168 19.83 9.17 19.54
CA LEU A 168 21.23 9.40 19.21
C LEU A 168 21.65 10.86 19.32
N PRO A 169 20.94 11.85 18.80
CA PRO A 169 21.32 13.26 18.95
C PRO A 169 21.42 13.68 20.42
N LYS A 170 20.45 13.26 21.23
CA LYS A 170 20.42 13.61 22.67
C LYS A 170 21.57 12.98 23.45
N ILE A 171 21.86 11.69 23.16
CA ILE A 171 22.89 10.96 23.90
C ILE A 171 24.28 11.39 23.45
N ALA A 172 24.51 11.57 22.14
CA ALA A 172 25.82 11.97 21.61
C ALA A 172 26.27 13.35 22.06
N LEU A 173 25.31 14.28 22.26
CA LEU A 173 25.60 15.64 22.75
C LEU A 173 25.84 15.67 24.27
N ASN A 174 25.25 14.73 25.04
CA ASN A 174 25.30 14.71 26.50
C ASN A 174 26.27 13.68 27.10
N THR A 175 26.98 12.91 26.25
CA THR A 175 27.87 11.82 26.71
C THR A 175 29.20 11.92 26.01
N ASP A 176 30.30 11.61 26.76
CA ASP A 176 31.65 11.58 26.18
C ASP A 176 32.01 10.27 25.45
N SER A 177 31.00 9.46 25.13
CA SER A 177 31.21 8.21 24.38
C SER A 177 31.75 8.48 22.97
N VAL A 178 33.00 8.08 22.73
CA VAL A 178 33.66 8.20 21.44
C VAL A 178 32.87 7.48 20.34
N PHE A 179 32.30 6.31 20.65
CA PHE A 179 31.50 5.54 19.70
C PHE A 179 30.22 6.26 19.26
N LEU A 180 29.47 6.89 20.19
CA LEU A 180 28.24 7.60 19.86
C LEU A 180 28.53 8.87 19.05
N LYS A 181 29.63 9.56 19.39
CA LYS A 181 30.09 10.74 18.63
C LYS A 181 30.55 10.34 17.21
N PHE A 182 31.13 9.14 17.03
CA PHE A 182 31.54 8.64 15.73
C PHE A 182 30.38 8.32 14.78
N ILE A 183 29.25 7.84 15.30
CA ILE A 183 28.06 7.51 14.49
C ILE A 183 27.06 8.66 14.39
N TYR A 184 27.26 9.75 15.12
CA TYR A 184 26.40 10.93 15.08
C TYR A 184 26.93 11.96 14.08
N PHE A 185 26.13 12.28 13.08
CA PHE A 185 26.39 13.35 12.11
C PHE A 185 25.23 14.34 12.16
N GLU A 186 25.56 15.62 12.22
CA GLU A 186 24.57 16.71 12.18
C GLU A 186 23.92 16.78 10.81
N ASN A 187 22.61 17.03 10.78
CA ASN A 187 21.81 17.10 9.54
C ASN A 187 21.74 15.80 8.71
N TYR A 188 22.00 14.66 9.33
CA TYR A 188 22.04 13.33 8.67
C TYR A 188 20.72 12.55 8.82
N GLN A 189 19.59 13.23 9.04
CA GLN A 189 18.31 12.61 9.37
C GLN A 189 17.80 11.71 8.23
N VAL A 190 17.90 12.17 6.97
CA VAL A 190 17.43 11.43 5.79
C VAL A 190 18.26 10.17 5.58
N GLU A 191 19.57 10.28 5.71
CA GLU A 191 20.51 9.16 5.64
C GLU A 191 20.19 8.09 6.69
N TYR A 192 19.91 8.50 7.93
CA TYR A 192 19.55 7.57 9.02
C TYR A 192 18.26 6.81 8.73
N ILE A 193 17.28 7.40 8.03
CA ILE A 193 16.08 6.72 7.59
C ILE A 193 16.43 5.58 6.63
N PHE A 194 17.32 5.82 5.66
CA PHE A 194 17.74 4.79 4.71
C PHE A 194 18.68 3.76 5.34
N ILE A 195 19.58 4.17 6.24
CA ILE A 195 20.42 3.24 7.04
C ILE A 195 19.54 2.30 7.86
N SER A 196 18.48 2.81 8.51
CA SER A 196 17.54 1.99 9.27
C SER A 196 16.85 0.94 8.39
N ASN A 197 16.43 1.35 7.19
CA ASN A 197 15.80 0.44 6.23
C ASN A 197 16.81 -0.60 5.70
N PHE A 198 18.02 -0.17 5.35
CA PHE A 198 19.10 -1.06 4.92
C PHE A 198 19.42 -2.12 5.97
N ILE A 199 19.59 -1.74 7.24
CA ILE A 199 19.88 -2.68 8.34
C ILE A 199 18.72 -3.67 8.53
N ALA A 200 17.48 -3.22 8.45
CA ALA A 200 16.30 -4.08 8.57
C ALA A 200 16.21 -5.09 7.41
N SER A 201 16.48 -4.67 6.18
CA SER A 201 16.52 -5.56 5.00
C SER A 201 17.70 -6.53 5.07
N LEU A 202 18.87 -6.08 5.50
CA LEU A 202 20.05 -6.94 5.71
C LEU A 202 19.78 -8.00 6.79
N PHE A 203 19.21 -7.63 7.93
CA PHE A 203 18.80 -8.56 8.97
C PHE A 203 17.84 -9.63 8.44
N THR A 204 16.88 -9.22 7.62
CA THR A 204 15.92 -10.13 7.00
C THR A 204 16.63 -11.14 6.08
N LEU A 205 17.57 -10.69 5.25
CA LEU A 205 18.34 -11.57 4.39
C LEU A 205 19.17 -12.55 5.22
N ILE A 206 19.85 -12.10 6.28
CA ILE A 206 20.67 -12.95 7.16
C ILE A 206 19.82 -14.10 7.73
N ILE A 207 18.61 -13.83 8.23
CA ILE A 207 17.72 -14.89 8.75
C ILE A 207 17.29 -15.87 7.63
N LEU A 208 17.20 -15.40 6.39
CA LEU A 208 16.75 -16.20 5.26
C LEU A 208 17.87 -16.86 4.47
N ILE A 209 19.17 -16.57 4.76
CA ILE A 209 20.35 -17.21 4.15
C ILE A 209 20.28 -18.75 4.15
N PRO A 210 19.78 -19.44 5.20
CA PRO A 210 19.68 -20.91 5.17
C PRO A 210 18.87 -21.46 3.99
N THR A 211 17.97 -20.66 3.40
CA THR A 211 17.28 -21.04 2.17
C THR A 211 18.25 -21.16 1.00
N TYR A 212 19.18 -20.22 0.85
CA TYR A 212 20.19 -20.23 -0.21
C TYR A 212 21.23 -21.34 -0.03
N ILE A 213 21.59 -21.65 1.20
CA ILE A 213 22.49 -22.78 1.51
C ILE A 213 21.85 -24.12 1.12
N SER A 214 20.50 -24.22 1.17
CA SER A 214 19.75 -25.45 0.88
C SER A 214 19.46 -25.68 -0.61
N ILE A 215 19.84 -24.76 -1.52
CA ILE A 215 19.61 -24.94 -2.96
C ILE A 215 20.69 -25.77 -3.61
N SER A 216 20.33 -26.47 -4.68
CA SER A 216 21.26 -27.34 -5.42
C SER A 216 22.14 -26.60 -6.42
N TRP A 217 22.03 -25.28 -6.54
CA TRP A 217 22.76 -24.40 -7.49
C TRP A 217 22.68 -24.89 -8.95
N ASN A 218 21.61 -25.61 -9.31
CA ASN A 218 21.36 -26.09 -10.65
C ASN A 218 20.28 -25.23 -11.33
N PHE A 219 20.67 -24.47 -12.34
CA PHE A 219 19.78 -23.62 -13.11
C PHE A 219 19.20 -24.37 -14.30
N ASN A 220 17.86 -24.38 -14.43
CA ASN A 220 17.20 -25.00 -15.54
C ASN A 220 16.56 -23.96 -16.46
N ILE A 221 17.18 -23.74 -17.62
CA ILE A 221 16.76 -22.73 -18.60
C ILE A 221 15.36 -22.99 -19.18
N LEU A 222 14.97 -24.25 -19.37
CA LEU A 222 13.63 -24.57 -19.90
C LEU A 222 12.54 -24.23 -18.88
N LEU A 223 12.77 -24.58 -17.61
CA LEU A 223 11.86 -24.22 -16.52
C LEU A 223 11.82 -22.70 -16.32
N TRP A 224 12.97 -22.05 -16.35
CA TRP A 224 13.05 -20.60 -16.25
C TRP A 224 12.26 -19.90 -17.36
N LYS A 225 12.37 -20.33 -18.62
CA LYS A 225 11.58 -19.79 -19.74
C LYS A 225 10.08 -19.94 -19.49
N LYS A 226 9.63 -21.08 -18.95
CA LYS A 226 8.22 -21.30 -18.58
C LYS A 226 7.79 -20.33 -17.48
N MET A 227 8.61 -20.17 -16.42
CA MET A 227 8.35 -19.26 -15.32
C MET A 227 8.29 -17.80 -15.79
N MET A 228 9.22 -17.37 -16.65
CA MET A 228 9.25 -16.01 -17.22
C MET A 228 8.03 -15.76 -18.10
N ARG A 229 7.65 -16.70 -18.97
CA ARG A 229 6.45 -16.55 -19.80
C ARG A 229 5.17 -16.35 -18.97
N TYR A 230 5.15 -16.93 -17.78
CA TYR A 230 4.04 -16.73 -16.83
C TYR A 230 4.19 -15.46 -16.00
N GLY A 231 5.40 -15.12 -15.57
CA GLY A 231 5.69 -13.98 -14.69
C GLY A 231 5.64 -12.61 -15.39
N LEU A 232 6.07 -12.51 -16.66
CA LEU A 232 6.12 -11.24 -17.38
C LEU A 232 4.77 -10.51 -17.49
N PRO A 233 3.64 -11.16 -17.82
CA PRO A 233 2.34 -10.47 -17.78
C PRO A 233 2.00 -9.93 -16.38
N ILE A 234 2.41 -10.64 -15.32
CA ILE A 234 2.19 -10.22 -13.93
C ILE A 234 3.07 -9.02 -13.58
N LEU A 235 4.29 -8.96 -14.11
CA LEU A 235 5.15 -7.78 -13.98
C LEU A 235 4.46 -6.53 -14.53
N PHE A 236 3.92 -6.57 -15.75
CA PHE A 236 3.23 -5.42 -16.35
C PHE A 236 2.01 -4.98 -15.53
N ALA A 237 1.23 -5.94 -15.02
CA ALA A 237 0.12 -5.64 -14.13
C ALA A 237 0.60 -5.00 -12.80
N GLY A 238 1.71 -5.49 -12.25
CA GLY A 238 2.35 -4.94 -11.04
C GLY A 238 2.89 -3.53 -11.26
N ILE A 239 3.55 -3.28 -12.39
CA ILE A 239 4.01 -1.93 -12.77
C ILE A 239 2.82 -0.97 -12.89
N ALA A 240 1.74 -1.38 -13.57
CA ALA A 240 0.53 -0.56 -13.68
C ALA A 240 -0.05 -0.23 -12.30
N PHE A 241 -0.06 -1.18 -11.39
CA PHE A 241 -0.50 -0.95 -10.01
C PHE A 241 0.44 0.01 -9.25
N ALA A 242 1.76 -0.15 -9.40
CA ALA A 242 2.74 0.74 -8.78
C ALA A 242 2.63 2.18 -9.31
N ILE A 243 2.35 2.36 -10.62
CA ILE A 243 2.06 3.66 -11.22
C ILE A 243 0.83 4.28 -10.56
N ASN A 244 -0.25 3.54 -10.43
CA ASN A 244 -1.49 4.03 -9.84
C ASN A 244 -1.35 4.45 -8.37
N GLU A 245 -0.53 3.75 -7.57
CA GLU A 245 -0.45 3.98 -6.12
C GLU A 245 0.69 4.92 -5.68
N HIS A 246 1.79 5.00 -6.45
CA HIS A 246 3.01 5.64 -5.93
C HIS A 246 3.74 6.55 -6.91
N PHE A 247 3.40 6.51 -8.20
CA PHE A 247 4.16 7.22 -9.22
C PHE A 247 3.90 8.74 -9.25
N ASP A 248 2.88 9.18 -8.56
CA ASP A 248 2.53 10.58 -8.36
C ASP A 248 3.73 11.40 -7.85
N LYS A 249 4.45 10.90 -6.85
CA LYS A 249 5.59 11.59 -6.25
C LYS A 249 6.80 11.67 -7.18
N ILE A 250 6.99 10.64 -8.01
CA ILE A 250 8.02 10.63 -9.05
C ILE A 250 7.68 11.66 -10.13
N LEU A 251 6.41 11.74 -10.56
CA LEU A 251 5.98 12.71 -11.55
C LEU A 251 6.06 14.14 -11.03
N LEU A 252 5.71 14.38 -9.77
CA LEU A 252 5.88 15.68 -9.14
C LEU A 252 7.35 16.13 -9.15
N ASP A 253 8.28 15.23 -8.81
CA ASP A 253 9.72 15.50 -8.85
C ASP A 253 10.22 15.74 -10.29
N TRP A 254 9.84 14.89 -11.25
CA TRP A 254 10.23 15.08 -12.66
C TRP A 254 9.67 16.37 -13.29
N MET A 255 8.55 16.85 -12.79
CA MET A 255 7.96 18.13 -13.21
C MET A 255 8.44 19.32 -12.39
N HIS A 256 9.52 19.14 -11.61
CA HIS A 256 10.19 20.19 -10.85
C HIS A 256 9.29 20.88 -9.83
N VAL A 257 8.30 20.18 -9.28
CA VAL A 257 7.55 20.67 -8.12
C VAL A 257 8.50 20.73 -6.92
N PRO A 258 8.49 21.82 -6.13
CA PRO A 258 9.38 21.96 -4.98
C PRO A 258 9.29 20.76 -4.03
N LEU A 259 10.44 20.23 -3.61
CA LEU A 259 10.50 19.10 -2.68
C LEU A 259 9.74 19.36 -1.37
N SER A 260 9.67 20.61 -0.94
CA SER A 260 8.88 21.03 0.23
C SER A 260 7.37 20.77 0.04
N GLU A 261 6.85 21.01 -1.15
CA GLU A 261 5.46 20.73 -1.48
C GLU A 261 5.21 19.23 -1.57
N ILE A 262 6.13 18.47 -2.19
CA ILE A 262 6.07 17.00 -2.25
C ILE A 262 6.09 16.40 -0.85
N GLY A 263 6.92 16.96 0.04
CA GLY A 263 6.99 16.54 1.44
C GLY A 263 5.71 16.81 2.21
N ALA A 264 5.16 18.01 2.10
CA ALA A 264 3.89 18.39 2.72
C ALA A 264 2.75 17.50 2.20
N TYR A 265 2.65 17.32 0.89
CA TYR A 265 1.69 16.42 0.24
C TYR A 265 1.81 14.98 0.78
N SER A 266 3.04 14.44 0.83
CA SER A 266 3.29 13.07 1.28
C SER A 266 2.95 12.86 2.76
N ALA A 267 3.22 13.86 3.62
CA ALA A 267 2.86 13.82 5.03
C ALA A 267 1.34 13.83 5.23
N CYS A 268 0.63 14.75 4.57
CA CYS A 268 -0.83 14.85 4.64
C CYS A 268 -1.54 13.66 3.99
N TYR A 269 -0.97 13.09 2.91
CA TYR A 269 -1.46 11.87 2.26
C TYR A 269 -1.64 10.72 3.26
N LYS A 270 -0.78 10.63 4.29
CA LYS A 270 -0.85 9.58 5.31
C LYS A 270 -2.13 9.63 6.14
N ILE A 271 -2.81 10.77 6.24
CA ILE A 271 -4.14 10.85 6.88
C ILE A 271 -5.15 10.03 6.06
N GLY A 272 -5.05 10.05 4.73
CA GLY A 272 -5.88 9.21 3.86
C GLY A 272 -5.63 7.70 3.99
N MET A 273 -4.52 7.29 4.59
CA MET A 273 -4.21 5.86 4.78
C MET A 273 -5.15 5.14 5.74
N PHE A 274 -5.92 5.82 6.58
CA PHE A 274 -6.99 5.17 7.34
C PHE A 274 -7.95 4.41 6.42
N MET A 275 -8.27 5.00 5.25
CA MET A 275 -9.11 4.34 4.26
C MET A 275 -8.41 3.13 3.61
N VAL A 276 -7.10 3.21 3.40
CA VAL A 276 -6.28 2.07 2.93
C VAL A 276 -6.28 0.93 3.94
N LEU A 277 -6.14 1.24 5.24
CA LEU A 277 -6.20 0.24 6.31
C LEU A 277 -7.55 -0.46 6.36
N PHE A 278 -8.65 0.31 6.29
CA PHE A 278 -10.00 -0.24 6.23
C PHE A 278 -10.18 -1.16 5.02
N ARG A 279 -9.84 -0.67 3.81
CA ARG A 279 -9.89 -1.46 2.57
C ARG A 279 -9.13 -2.77 2.70
N THR A 280 -7.91 -2.71 3.22
CA THR A 280 -7.05 -3.89 3.37
C THR A 280 -7.63 -4.89 4.37
N ALA A 281 -8.06 -4.42 5.54
CA ALA A 281 -8.66 -5.27 6.57
C ALA A 281 -9.95 -5.95 6.06
N PHE A 282 -10.80 -5.18 5.37
CA PHE A 282 -12.04 -5.70 4.79
C PHE A 282 -11.75 -6.76 3.72
N SER A 283 -10.85 -6.47 2.77
CA SER A 283 -10.49 -7.40 1.69
C SER A 283 -9.93 -8.72 2.22
N LEU A 284 -9.04 -8.68 3.23
CA LEU A 284 -8.48 -9.88 3.85
C LEU A 284 -9.53 -10.75 4.55
N GLY A 285 -10.55 -10.12 5.14
CA GLY A 285 -11.64 -10.83 5.79
C GLY A 285 -12.65 -11.44 4.81
N ILE A 286 -12.92 -10.72 3.73
CA ILE A 286 -14.03 -11.06 2.83
C ILE A 286 -13.60 -11.90 1.60
N GLU A 287 -12.36 -11.80 1.14
CA GLU A 287 -11.90 -12.52 -0.05
C GLU A 287 -12.04 -14.05 0.09
N PRO A 288 -11.67 -14.69 1.21
CA PRO A 288 -11.91 -16.13 1.40
C PRO A 288 -13.40 -16.50 1.40
N PHE A 289 -14.25 -15.58 1.89
CA PHE A 289 -15.70 -15.78 1.91
C PHE A 289 -16.28 -15.80 0.49
N PHE A 290 -15.85 -14.90 -0.39
CA PHE A 290 -16.29 -14.86 -1.78
C PHE A 290 -16.02 -16.20 -2.49
N PHE A 291 -14.82 -16.75 -2.35
CA PHE A 291 -14.45 -18.03 -2.99
C PHE A 291 -15.17 -19.22 -2.38
N SER A 292 -15.42 -19.22 -1.06
CA SER A 292 -16.13 -20.34 -0.41
C SER A 292 -17.62 -20.38 -0.76
N HIS A 293 -18.22 -19.25 -1.16
CA HIS A 293 -19.63 -19.13 -1.51
C HIS A 293 -19.88 -19.05 -3.03
N ALA A 294 -18.84 -19.22 -3.85
CA ALA A 294 -18.93 -19.08 -5.32
C ALA A 294 -19.98 -20.00 -5.95
N ASN A 295 -20.18 -21.20 -5.41
CA ASN A 295 -21.07 -22.24 -5.94
C ASN A 295 -22.44 -22.29 -5.21
N THR A 296 -22.80 -21.29 -4.40
CA THR A 296 -24.11 -21.26 -3.74
C THR A 296 -25.15 -20.59 -4.64
N GLU A 297 -26.40 -21.03 -4.56
CA GLU A 297 -27.51 -20.51 -5.40
C GLU A 297 -27.71 -18.98 -5.29
N ASN A 298 -27.35 -18.37 -4.14
CA ASN A 298 -27.53 -16.95 -3.87
C ASN A 298 -26.21 -16.17 -3.84
N ALA A 299 -25.13 -16.70 -4.48
CA ALA A 299 -23.80 -16.08 -4.44
C ALA A 299 -23.81 -14.61 -4.89
N GLN A 300 -24.43 -14.30 -6.02
CA GLN A 300 -24.50 -12.93 -6.58
C GLN A 300 -25.19 -11.95 -5.63
N GLN A 301 -26.31 -12.37 -4.99
CA GLN A 301 -27.04 -11.55 -4.05
C GLN A 301 -26.23 -11.28 -2.77
N THR A 302 -25.47 -12.27 -2.35
CA THR A 302 -24.55 -12.14 -1.23
C THR A 302 -23.43 -11.14 -1.55
N TYR A 303 -22.86 -11.21 -2.75
CA TYR A 303 -21.83 -10.26 -3.20
C TYR A 303 -22.35 -8.82 -3.29
N ALA A 304 -23.57 -8.63 -3.81
CA ALA A 304 -24.23 -7.33 -3.83
C ALA A 304 -24.42 -6.77 -2.42
N THR A 305 -24.82 -7.62 -1.48
CA THR A 305 -25.03 -7.26 -0.07
C THR A 305 -23.72 -6.87 0.62
N ILE A 306 -22.65 -7.63 0.40
CA ILE A 306 -21.32 -7.35 0.95
C ILE A 306 -20.79 -6.02 0.42
N THR A 307 -20.89 -5.78 -0.89
CA THR A 307 -20.47 -4.53 -1.51
C THR A 307 -21.25 -3.35 -0.95
N LYS A 308 -22.57 -3.49 -0.75
CA LYS A 308 -23.40 -2.47 -0.10
C LYS A 308 -22.88 -2.13 1.30
N TYR A 309 -22.61 -3.13 2.13
CA TYR A 309 -22.09 -2.88 3.47
C TYR A 309 -20.66 -2.29 3.46
N PHE A 310 -19.83 -2.71 2.52
CA PHE A 310 -18.52 -2.05 2.33
C PHE A 310 -18.70 -0.55 2.07
N VAL A 311 -19.65 -0.19 1.19
CA VAL A 311 -19.92 1.22 0.89
C VAL A 311 -20.46 1.95 2.12
N ILE A 312 -21.39 1.38 2.89
CA ILE A 312 -21.93 2.00 4.10
C ILE A 312 -20.83 2.26 5.14
N PHE A 313 -20.04 1.24 5.49
CA PHE A 313 -18.96 1.39 6.47
C PHE A 313 -17.84 2.26 5.95
N GLY A 314 -17.47 2.10 4.67
CA GLY A 314 -16.46 2.93 4.02
C GLY A 314 -16.87 4.41 3.96
N SER A 315 -18.14 4.70 3.70
CA SER A 315 -18.72 6.06 3.76
C SER A 315 -18.59 6.67 5.15
N PHE A 316 -18.91 5.91 6.18
CA PHE A 316 -18.76 6.37 7.56
C PHE A 316 -17.30 6.67 7.92
N ILE A 317 -16.36 5.78 7.55
CA ILE A 317 -14.92 5.98 7.80
C ILE A 317 -14.41 7.17 7.00
N CYS A 318 -14.80 7.28 5.72
CA CYS A 318 -14.45 8.40 4.86
C CYS A 318 -14.88 9.73 5.50
N LEU A 319 -16.17 9.82 5.90
CA LEU A 319 -16.70 10.99 6.58
C LEU A 319 -15.98 11.28 7.89
N PHE A 320 -15.75 10.26 8.73
CA PHE A 320 -15.04 10.39 9.99
C PHE A 320 -13.63 10.97 9.82
N VAL A 321 -12.85 10.41 8.88
CA VAL A 321 -11.47 10.87 8.63
C VAL A 321 -11.45 12.31 8.15
N ILE A 322 -12.37 12.70 7.25
CA ILE A 322 -12.41 14.07 6.69
C ILE A 322 -12.89 15.07 7.75
N VAL A 323 -13.96 14.75 8.48
CA VAL A 323 -14.52 15.62 9.53
C VAL A 323 -13.52 15.89 10.64
N PHE A 324 -12.75 14.85 11.03
CA PHE A 324 -11.71 14.96 12.06
C PHE A 324 -10.29 15.11 11.50
N ALA A 325 -10.13 15.48 10.23
CA ALA A 325 -8.80 15.66 9.61
C ALA A 325 -7.92 16.64 10.40
N ASP A 326 -8.50 17.72 10.92
CA ASP A 326 -7.76 18.69 11.75
C ASP A 326 -7.32 18.13 13.12
N LEU A 327 -8.05 17.20 13.70
CA LEU A 327 -7.62 16.49 14.90
C LEU A 327 -6.51 15.48 14.56
N LEU A 328 -6.69 14.74 13.45
CA LEU A 328 -5.73 13.74 13.00
C LEU A 328 -4.39 14.37 12.58
N LYS A 329 -4.39 15.60 12.03
CA LYS A 329 -3.14 16.29 11.69
C LYS A 329 -2.26 16.55 12.89
N PHE A 330 -2.79 16.89 14.06
CA PHE A 330 -1.99 17.11 15.28
C PHE A 330 -1.25 15.83 15.71
N ILE A 331 -1.81 14.66 15.42
CA ILE A 331 -1.23 13.36 15.78
C ILE A 331 -0.26 12.90 14.69
N LEU A 332 -0.67 12.99 13.42
CA LEU A 332 0.05 12.37 12.30
C LEU A 332 1.00 13.31 11.58
N VAL A 333 0.75 14.62 11.68
CA VAL A 333 1.52 15.69 11.03
C VAL A 333 1.81 16.78 12.06
N PRO A 334 2.59 16.49 13.12
CA PRO A 334 2.75 17.39 14.27
C PRO A 334 3.44 18.72 13.95
N ASN A 335 4.12 18.83 12.81
CA ASN A 335 4.79 20.07 12.40
C ASN A 335 3.91 20.88 11.44
N GLN A 336 3.65 22.12 11.77
CA GLN A 336 2.76 23.02 11.03
C GLN A 336 3.26 23.36 9.61
N ASN A 337 4.57 23.29 9.36
CA ASN A 337 5.15 23.54 8.04
C ASN A 337 4.61 22.60 6.94
N TYR A 338 4.06 21.45 7.33
CA TYR A 338 3.46 20.48 6.42
C TYR A 338 1.95 20.69 6.18
N TRP A 339 1.30 21.58 6.93
CA TRP A 339 -0.17 21.73 6.86
C TRP A 339 -0.66 22.42 5.59
N THR A 340 0.23 23.00 4.80
CA THR A 340 -0.07 23.61 3.51
C THR A 340 -0.78 22.65 2.54
N ALA A 341 -0.55 21.34 2.69
CA ALA A 341 -1.17 20.32 1.85
C ALA A 341 -2.38 19.63 2.50
N MET A 342 -2.95 20.16 3.59
CA MET A 342 -4.10 19.54 4.26
C MET A 342 -5.35 19.42 3.37
N GLU A 343 -5.51 20.31 2.41
CA GLU A 343 -6.67 20.33 1.51
C GLU A 343 -6.71 19.14 0.54
N VAL A 344 -5.59 18.39 0.37
CA VAL A 344 -5.60 17.16 -0.43
C VAL A 344 -6.24 15.98 0.31
N VAL A 345 -6.38 16.06 1.65
CA VAL A 345 -6.84 14.93 2.48
C VAL A 345 -8.20 14.39 2.02
N PRO A 346 -9.25 15.23 1.80
CA PRO A 346 -10.53 14.72 1.28
C PRO A 346 -10.37 14.00 -0.06
N LEU A 347 -9.54 14.54 -0.97
CA LEU A 347 -9.32 13.95 -2.29
C LEU A 347 -8.70 12.56 -2.17
N ILE A 348 -7.67 12.41 -1.35
CA ILE A 348 -6.97 11.13 -1.15
C ILE A 348 -7.86 10.10 -0.43
N VAL A 349 -8.67 10.54 0.54
CA VAL A 349 -9.61 9.65 1.23
C VAL A 349 -10.65 9.11 0.24
N PHE A 350 -11.25 9.98 -0.60
CA PHE A 350 -12.21 9.55 -1.61
C PHE A 350 -11.56 8.68 -2.69
N ALA A 351 -10.36 9.01 -3.16
CA ALA A 351 -9.63 8.19 -4.12
C ALA A 351 -9.45 6.75 -3.58
N ASN A 352 -8.97 6.61 -2.35
CA ASN A 352 -8.81 5.30 -1.71
C ASN A 352 -10.14 4.59 -1.44
N PHE A 353 -11.22 5.33 -1.22
CA PHE A 353 -12.55 4.76 -1.11
C PHE A 353 -13.02 4.16 -2.45
N PHE A 354 -12.85 4.88 -3.57
CA PHE A 354 -13.17 4.36 -4.90
C PHE A 354 -12.33 3.15 -5.27
N LEU A 355 -11.04 3.15 -4.92
CA LEU A 355 -10.18 1.98 -5.07
C LEU A 355 -10.66 0.80 -4.22
N GLY A 356 -11.20 1.07 -3.02
CA GLY A 356 -11.82 0.06 -2.16
C GLY A 356 -13.08 -0.55 -2.80
N ILE A 357 -13.95 0.28 -3.37
CA ILE A 357 -15.13 -0.19 -4.11
C ILE A 357 -14.70 -1.00 -5.33
N TYR A 358 -13.72 -0.51 -6.11
CA TYR A 358 -13.13 -1.27 -7.22
C TYR A 358 -12.64 -2.65 -6.78
N THR A 359 -11.95 -2.75 -5.65
CA THR A 359 -11.44 -4.02 -5.12
C THR A 359 -12.57 -5.01 -4.83
N ASN A 360 -13.69 -4.54 -4.27
CA ASN A 360 -14.88 -5.39 -4.07
C ASN A 360 -15.53 -5.78 -5.39
N LEU A 361 -15.66 -4.84 -6.32
CA LEU A 361 -16.19 -5.14 -7.66
C LEU A 361 -15.29 -6.11 -8.42
N SER A 362 -13.98 -6.12 -8.18
CA SER A 362 -13.00 -6.96 -8.88
C SER A 362 -13.17 -8.48 -8.67
N VAL A 363 -13.99 -8.88 -7.72
CA VAL A 363 -14.22 -10.30 -7.40
C VAL A 363 -14.80 -11.08 -8.56
N TRP A 364 -15.66 -10.50 -9.39
CA TRP A 364 -16.33 -11.20 -10.48
C TRP A 364 -15.35 -11.83 -11.48
N TYR A 365 -14.32 -11.11 -11.93
CA TYR A 365 -13.37 -11.66 -12.90
C TYR A 365 -12.40 -12.69 -12.28
N LYS A 366 -12.21 -12.66 -10.96
CA LYS A 366 -11.47 -13.68 -10.23
C LYS A 366 -12.29 -14.98 -10.14
N LEU A 367 -13.62 -14.87 -9.95
CA LEU A 367 -14.53 -16.02 -9.88
C LEU A 367 -14.69 -16.76 -11.21
N ILE A 368 -14.61 -16.06 -12.34
CA ILE A 368 -14.70 -16.65 -13.67
C ILE A 368 -13.33 -16.92 -14.31
N ASP A 369 -12.25 -16.90 -13.52
CA ASP A 369 -10.84 -17.13 -13.94
C ASP A 369 -10.33 -16.22 -15.07
N LYS A 370 -10.92 -15.01 -15.21
CA LYS A 370 -10.51 -13.99 -16.19
C LYS A 370 -9.68 -12.86 -15.56
N THR A 371 -8.64 -13.22 -14.81
CA THR A 371 -7.77 -12.26 -14.09
C THR A 371 -7.05 -11.26 -14.98
N SER A 372 -6.88 -11.57 -16.28
CA SER A 372 -6.37 -10.61 -17.28
C SER A 372 -7.18 -9.34 -17.38
N ILE A 373 -8.49 -9.40 -17.11
CA ILE A 373 -9.36 -8.21 -17.09
C ILE A 373 -8.91 -7.23 -16.01
N GLY A 374 -8.53 -7.73 -14.83
CA GLY A 374 -7.96 -6.90 -13.78
C GLY A 374 -6.69 -6.19 -14.19
N ALA A 375 -5.81 -6.86 -14.96
CA ALA A 375 -4.61 -6.24 -15.51
C ALA A 375 -4.96 -5.13 -16.53
N TYR A 376 -5.94 -5.35 -17.42
CA TYR A 376 -6.39 -4.31 -18.36
C TYR A 376 -6.98 -3.09 -17.65
N ILE A 377 -7.83 -3.29 -16.63
CA ILE A 377 -8.39 -2.20 -15.84
C ILE A 377 -7.28 -1.41 -15.13
N SER A 378 -6.28 -2.10 -14.56
CA SER A 378 -5.15 -1.46 -13.91
C SER A 378 -4.28 -0.66 -14.90
N LEU A 379 -4.09 -1.16 -16.12
CA LEU A 379 -3.39 -0.44 -17.20
C LEU A 379 -4.14 0.82 -17.65
N ILE A 380 -5.47 0.74 -17.77
CA ILE A 380 -6.30 1.91 -18.06
C ILE A 380 -6.18 2.94 -16.93
N GLY A 381 -6.25 2.49 -15.67
CA GLY A 381 -6.01 3.35 -14.53
C GLY A 381 -4.64 4.03 -14.56
N ALA A 382 -3.57 3.27 -14.87
CA ALA A 382 -2.22 3.81 -14.99
C ALA A 382 -2.10 4.84 -16.14
N ALA A 383 -2.73 4.57 -17.27
CA ALA A 383 -2.76 5.54 -18.38
C ALA A 383 -3.47 6.84 -17.96
N ILE A 384 -4.62 6.74 -17.30
CA ILE A 384 -5.34 7.92 -16.78
C ILE A 384 -4.48 8.66 -15.76
N THR A 385 -3.83 7.94 -14.83
CA THR A 385 -2.91 8.52 -13.84
C THR A 385 -1.81 9.32 -14.53
N LEU A 386 -1.12 8.73 -15.50
CA LEU A 386 -0.02 9.39 -16.21
C LEU A 386 -0.49 10.62 -17.01
N ILE A 387 -1.56 10.47 -17.79
CA ILE A 387 -2.08 11.55 -18.65
C ILE A 387 -2.59 12.72 -17.79
N LEU A 388 -3.39 12.45 -16.77
CA LEU A 388 -3.94 13.52 -15.95
C LEU A 388 -2.87 14.19 -15.07
N ASN A 389 -1.91 13.45 -14.54
CA ASN A 389 -0.77 14.07 -13.85
C ASN A 389 0.02 14.97 -14.78
N TRP A 390 0.30 14.51 -16.01
CA TRP A 390 1.01 15.32 -17.01
C TRP A 390 0.31 16.65 -17.32
N ILE A 391 -1.02 16.64 -17.37
CA ILE A 391 -1.83 17.83 -17.66
C ILE A 391 -2.02 18.71 -16.42
N LEU A 392 -2.28 18.12 -15.25
CA LEU A 392 -2.73 18.85 -14.08
C LEU A 392 -1.59 19.31 -13.17
N ILE A 393 -0.47 18.59 -13.08
CA ILE A 393 0.66 19.00 -12.23
C ILE A 393 1.20 20.39 -12.60
N PRO A 394 1.42 20.75 -13.88
CA PRO A 394 1.93 22.07 -14.23
C PRO A 394 1.01 23.23 -13.82
N VAL A 395 -0.28 22.98 -13.65
CA VAL A 395 -1.29 24.01 -13.33
C VAL A 395 -1.64 24.02 -11.84
N LEU A 396 -1.73 22.82 -11.22
CA LEU A 396 -2.27 22.62 -9.87
C LEU A 396 -1.27 21.99 -8.91
N SER A 397 -0.01 21.77 -9.34
CA SER A 397 1.02 21.11 -8.52
C SER A 397 0.49 19.78 -7.94
N TYR A 398 0.74 19.48 -6.68
CA TYR A 398 0.30 18.25 -6.01
C TYR A 398 -1.24 18.10 -5.89
N TYR A 399 -2.01 19.18 -5.98
CA TYR A 399 -3.47 19.09 -6.09
C TYR A 399 -3.89 18.38 -7.37
N GLY A 400 -3.22 18.69 -8.49
CA GLY A 400 -3.42 18.04 -9.76
C GLY A 400 -3.22 16.53 -9.66
N SER A 401 -2.20 16.12 -8.91
CA SER A 401 -1.91 14.71 -8.65
C SER A 401 -2.99 14.01 -7.81
N ALA A 402 -3.50 14.67 -6.78
CA ALA A 402 -4.61 14.15 -5.97
C ALA A 402 -5.90 13.99 -6.81
N ILE A 403 -6.19 14.96 -7.67
CA ILE A 403 -7.34 14.92 -8.60
C ILE A 403 -7.15 13.78 -9.62
N ALA A 404 -5.96 13.64 -10.21
CA ALA A 404 -5.66 12.55 -11.15
C ALA A 404 -5.92 11.18 -10.51
N THR A 405 -5.56 10.99 -9.24
CA THR A 405 -5.77 9.76 -8.49
C THR A 405 -7.27 9.46 -8.31
N ILE A 406 -8.11 10.47 -8.00
CA ILE A 406 -9.57 10.28 -7.91
C ILE A 406 -10.14 9.81 -9.25
N PHE A 407 -9.76 10.46 -10.35
CA PHE A 407 -10.27 10.10 -11.67
C PHE A 407 -9.82 8.71 -12.11
N ALA A 408 -8.55 8.35 -11.85
CA ALA A 408 -8.03 7.03 -12.16
C ALA A 408 -8.79 5.92 -11.42
N TYR A 409 -8.93 6.06 -10.10
CA TYR A 409 -9.62 5.06 -9.27
C TYR A 409 -11.13 5.04 -9.50
N GLY A 410 -11.73 6.20 -9.74
CA GLY A 410 -13.13 6.31 -10.15
C GLY A 410 -13.40 5.63 -11.49
N ALA A 411 -12.52 5.84 -12.48
CA ALA A 411 -12.63 5.17 -13.78
C ALA A 411 -12.47 3.64 -13.66
N MET A 412 -11.48 3.17 -12.88
CA MET A 412 -11.30 1.73 -12.62
C MET A 412 -12.55 1.12 -11.96
N MET A 413 -13.16 1.82 -11.01
CA MET A 413 -14.40 1.42 -10.35
C MET A 413 -15.55 1.30 -11.35
N ILE A 414 -15.77 2.33 -12.18
CA ILE A 414 -16.87 2.38 -13.17
C ILE A 414 -16.67 1.31 -14.24
N ILE A 415 -15.45 1.15 -14.77
CA ILE A 415 -15.15 0.14 -15.79
C ILE A 415 -15.37 -1.26 -15.24
N SER A 416 -14.87 -1.53 -14.01
CA SER A 416 -15.07 -2.84 -13.37
C SER A 416 -16.54 -3.16 -13.15
N TYR A 417 -17.35 -2.17 -12.77
CA TYR A 417 -18.81 -2.32 -12.64
C TYR A 417 -19.45 -2.65 -14.00
N LYS A 418 -19.20 -1.81 -15.02
CA LYS A 418 -19.83 -2.00 -16.35
C LYS A 418 -19.44 -3.33 -16.99
N TRP A 419 -18.16 -3.68 -16.98
CA TRP A 419 -17.71 -4.95 -17.53
C TRP A 419 -18.20 -6.15 -16.71
N GLY A 420 -18.29 -5.98 -15.37
CA GLY A 420 -18.85 -6.98 -14.49
C GLY A 420 -20.32 -7.29 -14.82
N GLN A 421 -21.14 -6.27 -15.04
CA GLN A 421 -22.56 -6.48 -15.39
C GLN A 421 -22.76 -7.22 -16.71
N ASN A 422 -21.82 -7.07 -17.66
CA ASN A 422 -21.90 -7.78 -18.94
C ASN A 422 -21.45 -9.25 -18.88
N HIS A 423 -20.54 -9.62 -17.94
CA HIS A 423 -19.94 -10.94 -17.88
C HIS A 423 -20.44 -11.79 -16.71
N PHE A 424 -20.76 -11.16 -15.60
CA PHE A 424 -21.22 -11.80 -14.37
C PHE A 424 -22.14 -10.82 -13.64
N PRO A 425 -23.42 -10.73 -14.05
CA PRO A 425 -24.36 -9.73 -13.53
C PRO A 425 -24.64 -9.96 -12.04
N ILE A 426 -24.23 -8.98 -11.23
CA ILE A 426 -24.49 -8.96 -9.79
C ILE A 426 -25.58 -7.92 -9.54
N PRO A 427 -26.67 -8.23 -8.80
CA PRO A 427 -27.80 -7.34 -8.58
C PRO A 427 -27.47 -6.29 -7.51
N TYR A 428 -26.56 -5.36 -7.82
CA TYR A 428 -26.22 -4.25 -6.92
C TYR A 428 -27.40 -3.29 -6.77
N ASN A 429 -27.71 -2.89 -5.55
CA ASN A 429 -28.64 -1.80 -5.31
C ASN A 429 -27.95 -0.46 -5.58
N PHE A 430 -27.87 -0.09 -6.87
CA PHE A 430 -27.15 1.10 -7.32
C PHE A 430 -27.70 2.37 -6.66
N GLN A 431 -29.02 2.49 -6.52
CA GLN A 431 -29.65 3.67 -5.93
C GLN A 431 -29.20 3.88 -4.47
N LYS A 432 -29.18 2.82 -3.66
CA LYS A 432 -28.68 2.90 -2.29
C LYS A 432 -27.19 3.22 -2.23
N ILE A 433 -26.37 2.51 -3.02
CA ILE A 433 -24.92 2.74 -3.07
C ILE A 433 -24.62 4.19 -3.46
N PHE A 434 -25.28 4.69 -4.50
CA PHE A 434 -25.11 6.06 -4.98
C PHE A 434 -25.56 7.11 -3.95
N SER A 435 -26.69 6.88 -3.25
CA SER A 435 -27.15 7.78 -2.20
C SER A 435 -26.15 7.91 -1.04
N TYR A 436 -25.54 6.80 -0.60
CA TYR A 436 -24.50 6.84 0.43
C TYR A 436 -23.27 7.61 -0.03
N LEU A 437 -22.82 7.41 -1.28
CA LEU A 437 -21.69 8.16 -1.84
C LEU A 437 -21.98 9.66 -1.91
N VAL A 438 -23.12 10.05 -2.45
CA VAL A 438 -23.52 11.47 -2.58
C VAL A 438 -23.62 12.14 -1.22
N VAL A 439 -24.33 11.52 -0.27
CA VAL A 439 -24.46 12.09 1.07
C VAL A 439 -23.09 12.21 1.77
N THR A 440 -22.22 11.23 1.61
CA THR A 440 -20.87 11.29 2.16
C THR A 440 -20.04 12.42 1.55
N ILE A 441 -20.07 12.57 0.22
CA ILE A 441 -19.37 13.67 -0.47
C ILE A 441 -19.91 15.03 -0.02
N LEU A 442 -21.20 15.19 0.04
CA LEU A 442 -21.82 16.45 0.47
C LEU A 442 -21.48 16.80 1.92
N LEU A 443 -21.70 15.88 2.85
CA LEU A 443 -21.44 16.12 4.28
C LEU A 443 -19.95 16.36 4.57
N SER A 444 -19.07 15.60 3.93
CA SER A 444 -17.62 15.78 4.12
C SER A 444 -17.13 17.08 3.51
N SER A 445 -17.60 17.46 2.31
CA SER A 445 -17.23 18.73 1.68
C SER A 445 -17.73 19.93 2.50
N LEU A 446 -18.99 19.90 2.94
CA LEU A 446 -19.54 20.95 3.81
C LEU A 446 -18.74 21.07 5.11
N SER A 447 -18.45 19.95 5.78
CA SER A 447 -17.73 19.95 7.05
C SER A 447 -16.26 20.41 6.90
N PHE A 448 -15.63 20.16 5.76
CA PHE A 448 -14.21 20.48 5.57
C PHE A 448 -13.98 21.89 5.02
N TYR A 449 -14.81 22.35 4.07
CA TYR A 449 -14.60 23.62 3.38
C TYR A 449 -15.38 24.81 4.00
N ILE A 450 -16.36 24.56 4.87
CA ILE A 450 -17.07 25.64 5.57
C ILE A 450 -16.38 25.89 6.92
N PRO A 451 -15.75 27.06 7.16
CA PRO A 451 -14.97 27.34 8.37
C PRO A 451 -15.76 27.11 9.67
N SER A 452 -17.01 27.57 9.73
CA SER A 452 -17.87 27.44 10.92
C SER A 452 -18.15 25.97 11.29
N LEU A 453 -18.26 25.07 10.30
CA LEU A 453 -18.42 23.62 10.53
C LEU A 453 -17.07 22.95 10.85
N ARG A 454 -15.99 23.45 10.23
CA ARG A 454 -14.64 22.89 10.39
C ARG A 454 -14.04 23.19 11.77
N GLU A 455 -14.34 24.33 12.37
CA GLU A 455 -13.76 24.73 13.65
C GLU A 455 -14.57 24.24 14.85
N ASN A 456 -15.86 24.02 14.70
CA ASN A 456 -16.75 23.64 15.80
C ASN A 456 -16.89 22.14 15.97
N TYR A 457 -16.31 21.57 17.04
CA TYR A 457 -16.37 20.14 17.32
C TYR A 457 -17.79 19.60 17.54
N LEU A 458 -18.72 20.40 18.08
CA LEU A 458 -20.13 19.97 18.25
C LEU A 458 -20.80 19.78 16.89
N LEU A 459 -20.55 20.70 15.95
CA LEU A 459 -21.08 20.58 14.58
C LEU A 459 -20.45 19.40 13.83
N LYS A 460 -19.16 19.11 14.05
CA LYS A 460 -18.51 17.91 13.52
C LYS A 460 -19.19 16.63 14.00
N VAL A 461 -19.50 16.53 15.30
CA VAL A 461 -20.23 15.39 15.85
C VAL A 461 -21.63 15.33 15.28
N ALA A 462 -22.34 16.47 15.14
CA ALA A 462 -23.66 16.52 14.56
C ALA A 462 -23.69 15.98 13.11
N VAL A 463 -22.68 16.31 12.30
CA VAL A 463 -22.54 15.77 10.92
C VAL A 463 -22.47 14.23 10.93
N LEU A 464 -21.71 13.63 11.85
CA LEU A 464 -21.65 12.17 11.99
C LEU A 464 -22.96 11.58 12.46
N VAL A 465 -23.65 12.23 13.42
CA VAL A 465 -24.96 11.78 13.92
C VAL A 465 -25.99 11.83 12.80
N ILE A 466 -26.01 12.90 11.98
CA ILE A 466 -26.88 13.01 10.80
C ILE A 466 -26.64 11.84 9.84
N PHE A 467 -25.37 11.50 9.59
CA PHE A 467 -25.04 10.37 8.71
C PHE A 467 -25.46 9.02 9.31
N LEU A 468 -25.25 8.80 10.62
CA LEU A 468 -25.73 7.60 11.30
C LEU A 468 -27.25 7.49 11.28
N TYR A 469 -27.95 8.61 11.45
CA TYR A 469 -29.41 8.68 11.33
C TYR A 469 -29.86 8.35 9.90
N PHE A 470 -29.16 8.84 8.89
CA PHE A 470 -29.41 8.48 7.49
C PHE A 470 -29.24 6.98 7.25
N ILE A 471 -28.20 6.34 7.82
CA ILE A 471 -28.03 4.88 7.77
C ILE A 471 -29.21 4.19 8.45
N TYR A 472 -29.60 4.63 9.64
CA TYR A 472 -30.71 4.05 10.39
C TYR A 472 -32.01 4.06 9.60
N ILE A 473 -32.39 5.18 8.97
CA ILE A 473 -33.59 5.28 8.15
C ILE A 473 -33.56 4.30 6.98
N ASN A 474 -32.43 4.23 6.26
CA ASN A 474 -32.32 3.41 5.05
C ASN A 474 -32.21 1.91 5.31
N GLU A 475 -31.71 1.51 6.49
CA GLU A 475 -31.45 0.10 6.85
C GLU A 475 -32.30 -0.39 8.04
N LYS A 476 -33.32 0.40 8.50
CA LYS A 476 -34.16 0.08 9.67
C LYS A 476 -34.83 -1.30 9.62
N GLU A 477 -35.24 -1.75 8.43
CA GLU A 477 -35.86 -3.06 8.25
C GLU A 477 -34.88 -4.22 8.55
N ILE A 478 -33.62 -4.06 8.15
CA ILE A 478 -32.59 -5.05 8.37
C ILE A 478 -32.18 -5.04 9.85
N LEU A 479 -31.97 -3.85 10.43
CA LEU A 479 -31.67 -3.68 11.85
C LEU A 479 -32.79 -4.25 12.74
N GLY A 480 -34.03 -4.05 12.37
CA GLY A 480 -35.19 -4.62 13.09
C GLY A 480 -35.23 -6.16 13.08
N ARG A 481 -34.82 -6.79 11.96
CA ARG A 481 -34.67 -8.25 11.86
C ARG A 481 -33.56 -8.79 12.76
N PHE A 482 -32.44 -8.08 12.88
CA PHE A 482 -31.34 -8.50 13.78
C PHE A 482 -31.72 -8.39 15.25
N ILE A 483 -32.45 -7.35 15.66
CA ILE A 483 -32.90 -7.16 17.05
C ILE A 483 -33.90 -8.25 17.42
N LYS A 484 -34.87 -8.56 16.55
CA LYS A 484 -35.88 -9.63 16.78
C LYS A 484 -35.26 -11.05 16.82
N ARG A 485 -34.12 -11.26 16.19
CA ARG A 485 -33.43 -12.57 16.16
C ARG A 485 -32.60 -12.81 17.43
N LYS A 486 -32.24 -11.77 18.17
CA LYS A 486 -31.56 -11.85 19.48
C LYS A 486 -32.53 -12.00 20.66
N SER A 487 -33.81 -11.76 20.45
CA SER A 487 -34.88 -11.89 21.48
C SER A 487 -35.60 -13.24 21.39
N LYS A 488 -35.18 -14.14 20.52
CA LYS A 488 -35.54 -15.55 20.50
C LYS A 488 -34.29 -16.41 20.76
#